data_48f1fe0a810bd12503c0e9b5bcdb65fa
#
_entry.id   48f1fe0a810bd12503c0e9b5bcdb65fa
#
_cell.length_a   1.000
_cell.length_b   1.000
_cell.length_c   1.000
_cell.angle_alpha   90.00
_cell.angle_beta   90.00
_cell.angle_gamma   90.00
#
_symmetry.space_group_name_H-M   'P 1'
#
loop_
_entity.id
_entity.type
_entity.pdbx_description
1 polymer ?
#
loop_
_entity_poly.entity_id
_entity_poly.type
_entity_poly.pdbx_seq_one_letter_code
_entity_poly.pdbx_strand_id
1 'polypeptide(L)'
;MNKYGNKLLNAMQCCLIALLTLFIAAPAHAQTPTTAPEAARAASLTPPSVPADLQVPPGNEVFLIGHAVGTQNYVCAPCDSSKPGCEAGVAFTLFTPQATLFNDHGKQLTTHFFSSNPFENNLVRATWQHSQDTSRVWAKGIGTSADPAFVRQSAVAWLLLQVKDVGALAGPTGGNKLTGTTFIQRVNTFGGLAPATGCAKPEDIGNKAFMTYTADYVFYKRADEDERNKY
;
A
#
# COMPACT_ATOMS: atom_id res chain seq x y z
N MET A 1 3.88 64.90 3.90
CA MET A 1 5.12 65.71 4.10
C MET A 1 6.28 64.88 3.66
N ASN A 2 6.82 65.37 2.60
CA ASN A 2 8.22 65.46 2.18
C ASN A 2 8.92 64.17 1.82
N LYS A 3 9.47 64.06 0.70
CA LYS A 3 10.05 64.83 -0.42
C LYS A 3 11.43 64.25 -0.74
N TYR A 4 11.68 64.13 -2.05
CA TYR A 4 12.95 64.20 -2.78
C TYR A 4 13.80 62.91 -2.80
N GLY A 5 14.42 62.52 -3.89
CA GLY A 5 14.55 63.22 -5.19
C GLY A 5 15.49 62.41 -6.08
N ASN A 6 15.24 62.63 -7.32
CA ASN A 6 15.95 62.27 -8.54
C ASN A 6 17.48 62.50 -8.58
N LYS A 7 18.05 61.83 -9.63
CA LYS A 7 19.22 62.21 -10.47
C LYS A 7 20.42 61.31 -10.25
N LEU A 8 21.17 60.86 -11.23
CA LEU A 8 21.46 61.37 -12.58
C LEU A 8 22.06 60.26 -13.45
N LEU A 9 21.72 60.36 -14.72
CA LEU A 9 22.48 59.85 -15.87
C LEU A 9 24.00 60.08 -15.75
N ASN A 10 24.81 59.13 -16.27
CA ASN A 10 25.91 59.48 -17.13
C ASN A 10 26.19 58.36 -18.12
N ALA A 11 26.10 58.74 -19.36
CA ALA A 11 26.55 58.07 -20.54
C ALA A 11 28.08 58.17 -20.65
N MET A 12 28.74 57.13 -21.06
CA MET A 12 30.00 57.26 -21.81
C MET A 12 30.16 56.14 -22.82
N GLN A 13 30.31 56.59 -23.98
CA GLN A 13 30.38 56.02 -25.32
C GLN A 13 31.80 55.53 -25.61
N CYS A 14 31.88 54.61 -26.59
CA CYS A 14 33.06 54.20 -27.38
C CYS A 14 33.83 52.97 -26.89
N CYS A 15 33.77 51.84 -27.63
CA CYS A 15 34.67 51.53 -28.74
C CYS A 15 34.20 50.24 -29.45
N LEU A 16 33.89 50.40 -30.73
CA LEU A 16 33.77 49.30 -31.70
C LEU A 16 35.12 48.61 -31.88
N ILE A 17 35.18 47.30 -31.64
CA ILE A 17 36.15 46.39 -32.31
C ILE A 17 35.33 45.25 -32.85
N ALA A 18 35.12 45.22 -34.15
CA ALA A 18 34.56 44.14 -34.88
C ALA A 18 35.61 43.01 -35.03
N LEU A 19 35.47 41.95 -34.25
CA LEU A 19 36.15 40.68 -34.52
C LEU A 19 35.18 39.75 -35.27
N LEU A 20 35.46 39.60 -36.55
CA LEU A 20 34.78 38.65 -37.43
C LEU A 20 35.27 37.26 -37.08
N THR A 21 34.56 36.55 -36.22
CA THR A 21 34.81 35.11 -35.98
C THR A 21 33.98 34.28 -36.96
N LEU A 22 34.70 33.65 -37.86
CA LEU A 22 34.17 32.67 -38.80
C LEU A 22 33.67 31.45 -38.05
N PHE A 23 32.36 31.32 -37.84
CA PHE A 23 31.74 30.09 -37.30
C PHE A 23 31.70 29.06 -38.43
N ILE A 24 32.57 28.08 -38.36
CA ILE A 24 32.45 26.84 -39.13
C ILE A 24 31.31 26.04 -38.49
N ALA A 25 30.14 26.03 -39.11
CA ALA A 25 29.03 25.17 -38.71
C ALA A 25 29.39 23.71 -39.02
N ALA A 26 29.76 22.95 -37.99
CA ALA A 26 29.81 21.50 -38.10
C ALA A 26 28.39 20.94 -38.27
N PRO A 27 28.14 19.99 -39.20
CA PRO A 27 26.81 19.39 -39.31
C PRO A 27 26.50 18.63 -38.01
N ALA A 28 25.49 19.09 -37.31
CA ALA A 28 24.92 18.35 -36.21
C ALA A 28 24.31 17.07 -36.78
N HIS A 29 24.96 15.94 -36.56
CA HIS A 29 24.35 14.65 -36.78
C HIS A 29 23.18 14.53 -35.77
N ALA A 30 21.96 14.67 -36.25
CA ALA A 30 20.77 14.33 -35.50
C ALA A 30 20.87 12.82 -35.21
N GLN A 31 21.29 12.47 -33.99
CA GLN A 31 21.11 11.15 -33.44
C GLN A 31 19.61 10.96 -33.29
N THR A 32 19.03 10.17 -34.19
CA THR A 32 17.71 9.60 -33.96
C THR A 32 17.75 8.93 -32.58
N PRO A 33 16.84 9.29 -31.64
CA PRO A 33 16.74 8.54 -30.41
C PRO A 33 16.38 7.12 -30.81
N THR A 34 17.35 6.19 -30.67
CA THR A 34 17.04 4.77 -30.69
C THR A 34 16.13 4.56 -29.50
N THR A 35 14.83 4.51 -29.75
CA THR A 35 13.87 3.96 -28.84
C THR A 35 14.32 2.53 -28.58
N ALA A 36 15.07 2.34 -27.49
CA ALA A 36 15.23 1.02 -26.93
C ALA A 36 13.81 0.43 -26.80
N PRO A 37 13.58 -0.79 -27.26
CA PRO A 37 12.27 -1.40 -27.12
C PRO A 37 11.93 -1.38 -25.64
N GLU A 38 10.85 -0.73 -25.29
CA GLU A 38 10.18 -0.78 -24.00
C GLU A 38 9.57 -2.16 -23.79
N ALA A 39 10.44 -3.14 -23.86
CA ALA A 39 10.31 -4.44 -23.26
C ALA A 39 11.17 -4.45 -22.00
N ALA A 40 11.07 -3.42 -21.15
CA ALA A 40 11.26 -3.63 -19.73
C ALA A 40 10.12 -4.57 -19.33
N ARG A 41 10.35 -5.85 -19.63
CA ARG A 41 9.68 -7.01 -19.12
C ARG A 41 9.33 -6.69 -17.68
N ALA A 42 8.04 -6.47 -17.41
CA ALA A 42 7.53 -6.41 -16.05
C ALA A 42 8.14 -7.63 -15.35
N ALA A 43 9.06 -7.39 -14.41
CA ALA A 43 9.65 -8.49 -13.66
C ALA A 43 8.48 -9.23 -13.08
N SER A 44 8.30 -10.51 -13.47
CA SER A 44 7.22 -11.34 -12.99
C SER A 44 7.33 -11.35 -11.48
N LEU A 45 6.39 -10.73 -10.80
CA LEU A 45 6.37 -10.69 -9.34
C LEU A 45 6.19 -12.13 -8.88
N THR A 46 7.20 -12.69 -8.20
CA THR A 46 7.17 -14.08 -7.75
C THR A 46 6.33 -14.18 -6.48
N PRO A 47 5.34 -15.06 -6.45
CA PRO A 47 4.59 -15.33 -5.22
C PRO A 47 5.53 -15.79 -4.09
N PRO A 48 5.30 -15.36 -2.85
CA PRO A 48 6.09 -15.86 -1.72
C PRO A 48 5.81 -17.34 -1.46
N SER A 49 6.79 -18.04 -0.86
CA SER A 49 6.55 -19.37 -0.28
C SER A 49 5.64 -19.21 0.95
N VAL A 50 4.55 -19.96 0.99
CA VAL A 50 3.53 -19.88 2.05
C VAL A 50 3.11 -21.29 2.50
N PRO A 51 2.58 -21.45 3.73
CA PRO A 51 1.90 -22.67 4.16
C PRO A 51 0.80 -23.07 3.18
N ALA A 52 0.49 -24.37 3.13
CA ALA A 52 -0.48 -24.94 2.17
C ALA A 52 -1.89 -24.31 2.27
N ASP A 53 -2.33 -23.97 3.48
CA ASP A 53 -3.62 -23.31 3.78
C ASP A 53 -3.70 -21.83 3.37
N LEU A 54 -2.57 -21.25 2.98
CA LEU A 54 -2.49 -19.88 2.47
C LEU A 54 -2.19 -19.78 0.97
N GLN A 55 -2.16 -20.90 0.27
CA GLN A 55 -1.92 -20.91 -1.18
C GLN A 55 -3.11 -20.28 -1.93
N VAL A 56 -2.80 -19.38 -2.84
CA VAL A 56 -3.79 -18.79 -3.73
C VAL A 56 -4.19 -19.82 -4.79
N PRO A 57 -5.49 -19.99 -5.08
CA PRO A 57 -5.95 -20.94 -6.11
C PRO A 57 -5.30 -20.70 -7.48
N PRO A 58 -5.07 -21.75 -8.28
CA PRO A 58 -4.55 -21.62 -9.64
C PRO A 58 -5.37 -20.66 -10.51
N GLY A 59 -4.74 -20.07 -11.54
CA GLY A 59 -5.36 -19.10 -12.44
C GLY A 59 -5.37 -17.66 -11.88
N ASN A 60 -4.59 -17.42 -10.82
CA ASN A 60 -4.34 -16.08 -10.30
C ASN A 60 -2.84 -15.79 -10.37
N GLU A 61 -2.48 -14.56 -10.64
CA GLU A 61 -1.11 -14.07 -10.71
C GLU A 61 -0.89 -12.85 -9.83
N VAL A 62 0.32 -12.66 -9.33
CA VAL A 62 0.69 -11.47 -8.56
C VAL A 62 0.80 -10.27 -9.49
N PHE A 63 0.13 -9.17 -9.14
CA PHE A 63 0.25 -7.92 -9.89
C PHE A 63 0.74 -6.74 -9.05
N LEU A 64 0.69 -6.83 -7.72
CA LEU A 64 1.15 -5.78 -6.81
C LEU A 64 1.69 -6.39 -5.52
N ILE A 65 2.83 -5.91 -5.07
CA ILE A 65 3.37 -6.18 -3.73
C ILE A 65 3.55 -4.84 -3.03
N GLY A 66 3.07 -4.75 -1.80
CA GLY A 66 3.22 -3.55 -0.96
C GLY A 66 3.78 -3.90 0.41
N HIS A 67 4.85 -3.19 0.79
CA HIS A 67 5.51 -3.29 2.09
C HIS A 67 4.79 -2.39 3.08
N ALA A 68 4.08 -2.98 4.03
CA ALA A 68 3.29 -2.26 5.02
C ALA A 68 4.12 -1.83 6.21
N VAL A 69 3.91 -0.59 6.61
CA VAL A 69 4.37 -0.04 7.90
C VAL A 69 3.17 0.60 8.59
N GLY A 70 2.92 0.24 9.84
CA GLY A 70 1.77 0.78 10.56
C GLY A 70 1.55 0.15 11.92
N THR A 71 0.28 0.11 12.33
CA THR A 71 -0.13 -0.42 13.64
C THR A 71 -1.33 -1.37 13.50
N GLN A 72 -1.35 -2.40 14.35
CA GLN A 72 -2.56 -3.15 14.69
C GLN A 72 -3.15 -2.49 15.93
N ASN A 73 -4.37 -1.97 15.81
CA ASN A 73 -5.00 -1.16 16.86
C ASN A 73 -6.02 -2.00 17.62
N TYR A 74 -5.78 -2.15 18.90
CA TYR A 74 -6.59 -2.95 19.82
C TYR A 74 -7.35 -2.07 20.79
N VAL A 75 -8.52 -2.55 21.22
CA VAL A 75 -9.31 -1.99 22.32
C VAL A 75 -9.63 -3.12 23.31
N CYS A 76 -9.48 -2.85 24.59
CA CYS A 76 -9.94 -3.75 25.62
C CYS A 76 -11.48 -3.76 25.63
N ALA A 77 -12.07 -4.93 25.42
CA ALA A 77 -13.50 -5.12 25.30
C ALA A 77 -13.98 -6.34 26.08
N PRO A 78 -15.27 -6.39 26.49
CA PRO A 78 -15.85 -7.60 27.05
C PRO A 78 -15.71 -8.78 26.08
N CYS A 79 -15.43 -9.96 26.62
CA CYS A 79 -15.38 -11.19 25.86
C CYS A 79 -15.96 -12.36 26.70
N ASP A 80 -16.23 -13.48 26.02
CA ASP A 80 -16.74 -14.68 26.64
C ASP A 80 -15.65 -15.38 27.46
N SER A 81 -15.79 -15.39 28.79
CA SER A 81 -14.81 -15.98 29.71
C SER A 81 -14.61 -17.50 29.54
N SER A 82 -15.48 -18.17 28.77
CA SER A 82 -15.29 -19.57 28.38
C SER A 82 -14.30 -19.76 27.23
N LYS A 83 -13.87 -18.67 26.59
CA LYS A 83 -12.93 -18.72 25.46
C LYS A 83 -11.49 -18.55 25.94
N PRO A 84 -10.53 -19.28 25.35
CA PRO A 84 -9.11 -19.07 25.62
C PRO A 84 -8.70 -17.60 25.40
N GLY A 85 -7.96 -17.04 26.35
CA GLY A 85 -7.51 -15.63 26.32
C GLY A 85 -8.57 -14.62 26.79
N CYS A 86 -9.72 -15.11 27.28
CA CYS A 86 -10.82 -14.30 27.82
C CYS A 86 -11.15 -14.63 29.26
N GLU A 87 -10.29 -15.32 29.99
CA GLU A 87 -10.53 -15.84 31.34
C GLU A 87 -10.95 -14.74 32.34
N ALA A 88 -10.50 -13.51 32.10
CA ALA A 88 -10.88 -12.35 32.90
C ALA A 88 -12.19 -11.67 32.46
N GLY A 89 -12.93 -12.22 31.48
CA GLY A 89 -14.12 -11.61 30.90
C GLY A 89 -13.86 -10.38 30.03
N VAL A 90 -12.60 -10.01 29.85
CA VAL A 90 -12.12 -8.91 28.98
C VAL A 90 -10.88 -9.34 28.23
N ALA A 91 -10.71 -8.86 27.00
CA ALA A 91 -9.53 -9.08 26.20
C ALA A 91 -9.32 -7.93 25.21
N PHE A 92 -8.08 -7.74 24.76
CA PHE A 92 -7.80 -6.87 23.64
C PHE A 92 -8.35 -7.45 22.34
N THR A 93 -9.23 -6.71 21.70
CA THR A 93 -9.82 -7.03 20.40
C THR A 93 -9.32 -6.05 19.36
N LEU A 94 -8.90 -6.57 18.20
CA LEU A 94 -8.50 -5.73 17.07
C LEU A 94 -9.71 -4.95 16.57
N PHE A 95 -9.62 -3.62 16.57
CA PHE A 95 -10.71 -2.78 16.04
C PHE A 95 -10.39 -2.18 14.67
N THR A 96 -9.11 -1.98 14.34
CA THR A 96 -8.67 -1.65 12.96
C THR A 96 -7.16 -1.77 12.82
N PRO A 97 -6.62 -2.29 11.71
CA PRO A 97 -5.27 -1.98 11.29
C PRO A 97 -5.20 -0.52 10.80
N GLN A 98 -4.02 0.07 10.83
CA GLN A 98 -3.75 1.35 10.20
C GLN A 98 -2.34 1.29 9.62
N ALA A 99 -2.23 1.13 8.30
CA ALA A 99 -0.94 0.98 7.66
C ALA A 99 -0.88 1.70 6.31
N THR A 100 0.32 2.09 5.93
CA THR A 100 0.66 2.56 4.60
C THR A 100 1.54 1.51 3.93
N LEU A 101 1.25 1.18 2.68
CA LEU A 101 2.01 0.24 1.87
C LEU A 101 2.85 1.01 0.86
N PHE A 102 4.11 0.61 0.74
CA PHE A 102 5.09 1.19 -0.16
C PHE A 102 5.62 0.13 -1.13
N ASN A 103 6.09 0.54 -2.30
CA ASN A 103 6.90 -0.33 -3.16
C ASN A 103 8.38 -0.33 -2.74
N ASP A 104 9.22 -1.13 -3.42
CA ASP A 104 10.67 -1.24 -3.18
C ASP A 104 11.43 0.10 -3.30
N HIS A 105 10.84 1.09 -3.96
CA HIS A 105 11.41 2.44 -4.13
C HIS A 105 10.87 3.45 -3.11
N GLY A 106 10.13 3.01 -2.11
CA GLY A 106 9.54 3.88 -1.08
C GLY A 106 8.35 4.73 -1.56
N LYS A 107 7.81 4.46 -2.76
CA LYS A 107 6.61 5.14 -3.26
C LYS A 107 5.37 4.52 -2.61
N GLN A 108 4.51 5.37 -2.05
CA GLN A 108 3.24 4.93 -1.48
C GLN A 108 2.31 4.33 -2.54
N LEU A 109 1.80 3.14 -2.26
CA LEU A 109 0.87 2.39 -3.10
C LEU A 109 -0.56 2.48 -2.59
N THR A 110 -0.79 2.05 -1.34
CA THR A 110 -2.12 1.96 -0.73
C THR A 110 -2.08 2.35 0.73
N THR A 111 -3.25 2.65 1.29
CA THR A 111 -3.53 2.62 2.72
C THR A 111 -4.36 1.40 3.07
N HIS A 112 -4.18 0.86 4.29
CA HIS A 112 -4.89 -0.31 4.80
C HIS A 112 -5.55 0.01 6.15
N PHE A 113 -6.84 -0.29 6.24
CA PHE A 113 -7.69 -0.01 7.40
C PHE A 113 -8.96 -0.89 7.37
N PHE A 114 -9.80 -0.82 8.39
CA PHE A 114 -11.14 -1.40 8.34
C PHE A 114 -12.15 -0.35 7.90
N SER A 115 -13.08 -0.73 7.02
CA SER A 115 -14.21 0.12 6.67
C SER A 115 -15.47 -0.69 6.34
N SER A 116 -16.61 -0.02 6.40
CA SER A 116 -17.89 -0.58 5.97
C SER A 116 -17.84 -0.95 4.49
N ASN A 117 -18.28 -2.16 4.16
CA ASN A 117 -18.38 -2.65 2.79
C ASN A 117 -19.79 -2.41 2.25
N PRO A 118 -19.97 -1.54 1.24
CA PRO A 118 -21.29 -1.23 0.69
C PRO A 118 -21.95 -2.42 -0.01
N PHE A 119 -21.19 -3.42 -0.41
CA PHE A 119 -21.68 -4.63 -1.10
C PHE A 119 -22.17 -5.72 -0.12
N GLU A 120 -21.87 -5.58 1.18
CA GLU A 120 -22.23 -6.54 2.23
C GLU A 120 -23.01 -5.86 3.38
N ASN A 121 -24.01 -5.05 3.07
CA ASN A 121 -24.85 -4.35 4.07
C ASN A 121 -24.03 -3.57 5.11
N ASN A 122 -22.95 -2.93 4.68
CA ASN A 122 -22.02 -2.19 5.53
C ASN A 122 -21.26 -3.03 6.57
N LEU A 123 -21.14 -4.34 6.36
CA LEU A 123 -20.28 -5.17 7.18
C LEU A 123 -18.83 -4.64 7.12
N VAL A 124 -18.20 -4.48 8.28
CA VAL A 124 -16.82 -4.00 8.36
C VAL A 124 -15.86 -5.06 7.85
N ARG A 125 -14.99 -4.67 6.90
CA ARG A 125 -13.99 -5.53 6.28
C ARG A 125 -12.61 -4.91 6.28
N ALA A 126 -11.59 -5.75 6.15
CA ALA A 126 -10.25 -5.32 5.78
C ALA A 126 -10.29 -4.64 4.42
N THR A 127 -9.72 -3.43 4.34
CA THR A 127 -9.87 -2.52 3.20
C THR A 127 -8.52 -2.01 2.77
N TRP A 128 -8.30 -1.92 1.46
CA TRP A 128 -7.15 -1.23 0.85
C TRP A 128 -7.68 -0.19 -0.13
N GLN A 129 -7.12 1.01 -0.04
CA GLN A 129 -7.41 2.09 -0.98
C GLN A 129 -6.12 2.51 -1.67
N HIS A 130 -6.11 2.51 -3.00
CA HIS A 130 -4.96 2.94 -3.78
C HIS A 130 -4.73 4.44 -3.67
N SER A 131 -3.49 4.85 -3.42
CA SER A 131 -3.15 6.23 -3.05
C SER A 131 -3.24 7.23 -4.21
N GLN A 132 -3.12 6.76 -5.47
CA GLN A 132 -3.11 7.63 -6.64
C GLN A 132 -4.46 7.68 -7.35
N ASP A 133 -5.17 6.57 -7.45
CA ASP A 133 -6.42 6.47 -8.23
C ASP A 133 -7.66 6.24 -7.38
N THR A 134 -7.47 6.12 -6.06
CA THR A 134 -8.52 5.95 -5.06
C THR A 134 -9.43 4.73 -5.22
N SER A 135 -9.11 3.81 -6.15
CA SER A 135 -9.78 2.52 -6.23
C SER A 135 -9.64 1.76 -4.90
N ARG A 136 -10.65 0.98 -4.56
CA ARG A 136 -10.76 0.36 -3.23
C ARG A 136 -11.21 -1.08 -3.33
N VAL A 137 -10.69 -1.92 -2.44
CA VAL A 137 -11.12 -3.31 -2.28
C VAL A 137 -11.38 -3.63 -0.83
N TRP A 138 -12.37 -4.50 -0.60
CA TRP A 138 -12.70 -5.10 0.68
C TRP A 138 -12.41 -6.58 0.61
N ALA A 139 -11.89 -7.15 1.68
CA ALA A 139 -11.54 -8.56 1.71
C ALA A 139 -11.94 -9.22 3.03
N LYS A 140 -12.31 -10.49 2.95
CA LYS A 140 -12.55 -11.36 4.10
C LYS A 140 -11.42 -12.38 4.25
N GLY A 141 -10.97 -12.64 5.48
CA GLY A 141 -10.03 -13.73 5.77
C GLY A 141 -10.67 -15.07 5.45
N ILE A 142 -9.94 -15.92 4.72
CA ILE A 142 -10.34 -17.29 4.40
C ILE A 142 -9.30 -18.33 4.84
N GLY A 143 -8.08 -17.89 5.16
CA GLY A 143 -7.00 -18.71 5.71
C GLY A 143 -6.15 -17.91 6.70
N THR A 144 -5.62 -18.59 7.71
CA THR A 144 -4.69 -18.02 8.70
C THR A 144 -3.65 -19.05 9.07
N SER A 145 -2.40 -18.65 9.23
CA SER A 145 -1.33 -19.52 9.70
C SER A 145 -0.43 -18.80 10.70
N ALA A 146 -0.10 -19.48 11.78
CA ALA A 146 0.92 -19.11 12.74
C ALA A 146 2.06 -20.14 12.77
N ASP A 147 2.20 -20.93 11.71
CA ASP A 147 3.24 -21.96 11.58
C ASP A 147 4.63 -21.36 11.81
N PRO A 148 5.37 -21.81 12.84
CA PRO A 148 6.67 -21.26 13.18
C PRO A 148 7.75 -21.45 12.10
N ALA A 149 7.52 -22.34 11.12
CA ALA A 149 8.39 -22.46 9.95
C ALA A 149 8.34 -21.23 9.03
N PHE A 150 7.26 -20.43 9.12
CA PHE A 150 7.03 -19.25 8.29
C PHE A 150 6.85 -17.99 9.13
N VAL A 151 6.10 -18.07 10.22
CA VAL A 151 5.64 -16.92 11.00
C VAL A 151 6.51 -16.76 12.25
N ARG A 152 7.04 -15.55 12.45
CA ARG A 152 7.78 -15.23 13.68
C ARG A 152 6.85 -15.31 14.89
N GLN A 153 7.30 -15.92 15.98
CA GLN A 153 6.53 -16.08 17.21
C GLN A 153 6.04 -14.74 17.81
N SER A 154 6.76 -13.64 17.56
CA SER A 154 6.40 -12.30 18.03
C SER A 154 5.58 -11.49 17.03
N ALA A 155 5.03 -12.11 16.00
CA ALA A 155 4.31 -11.44 14.94
C ALA A 155 2.87 -11.93 14.78
N VAL A 156 2.01 -11.07 14.25
CA VAL A 156 0.66 -11.47 13.86
C VAL A 156 0.70 -12.53 12.77
N ALA A 157 -0.28 -13.43 12.80
CA ALA A 157 -0.41 -14.53 11.85
C ALA A 157 -0.38 -14.08 10.38
N TRP A 158 0.09 -14.94 9.49
CA TRP A 158 -0.08 -14.76 8.05
C TRP A 158 -1.53 -15.05 7.66
N LEU A 159 -2.01 -14.41 6.61
CA LEU A 159 -3.41 -14.50 6.17
C LEU A 159 -3.51 -14.70 4.66
N LEU A 160 -4.52 -15.47 4.26
CA LEU A 160 -5.11 -15.41 2.94
C LEU A 160 -6.48 -14.73 3.03
N LEU A 161 -6.68 -13.70 2.21
CA LEU A 161 -7.92 -12.94 2.15
C LEU A 161 -8.48 -13.01 0.73
N GLN A 162 -9.79 -13.16 0.63
CA GLN A 162 -10.54 -13.18 -0.63
C GLN A 162 -11.21 -11.84 -0.85
N VAL A 163 -11.02 -11.26 -2.04
CA VAL A 163 -11.68 -10.03 -2.52
C VAL A 163 -12.86 -10.38 -3.42
N LYS A 164 -12.71 -11.42 -4.26
CA LYS A 164 -13.78 -11.93 -5.09
C LYS A 164 -15.05 -12.18 -4.24
N ASP A 165 -16.19 -11.73 -4.74
CA ASP A 165 -17.51 -11.82 -4.09
C ASP A 165 -17.64 -10.97 -2.78
N VAL A 166 -16.61 -10.23 -2.41
CA VAL A 166 -16.65 -9.30 -1.26
C VAL A 166 -16.84 -7.86 -1.71
N GLY A 167 -16.05 -7.40 -2.68
CA GLY A 167 -16.29 -6.15 -3.37
C GLY A 167 -15.03 -5.34 -3.70
N ALA A 168 -15.14 -4.64 -4.82
CA ALA A 168 -14.17 -3.66 -5.28
C ALA A 168 -14.91 -2.45 -5.86
N LEU A 169 -14.33 -1.27 -5.74
CA LEU A 169 -14.91 -0.01 -6.21
C LEU A 169 -13.86 0.79 -6.97
N ALA A 170 -14.22 1.24 -8.17
CA ALA A 170 -13.42 2.21 -8.92
C ALA A 170 -13.30 3.53 -8.15
N GLY A 171 -12.21 4.24 -8.33
CA GLY A 171 -12.05 5.59 -7.79
C GLY A 171 -13.02 6.58 -8.47
N PRO A 172 -13.32 7.73 -7.82
CA PRO A 172 -14.29 8.71 -8.32
C PRO A 172 -13.94 9.26 -9.72
N THR A 173 -12.69 9.18 -10.12
CA THR A 173 -12.18 9.64 -11.41
C THR A 173 -11.93 8.50 -12.40
N GLY A 174 -12.49 7.32 -12.15
CA GLY A 174 -12.34 6.13 -13.00
C GLY A 174 -11.10 5.28 -12.73
N GLY A 175 -10.39 5.53 -11.62
CA GLY A 175 -9.24 4.72 -11.23
C GLY A 175 -9.63 3.28 -10.92
N ASN A 176 -8.87 2.30 -11.39
CA ASN A 176 -9.21 0.88 -11.34
C ASN A 176 -8.04 -0.04 -10.94
N LYS A 177 -6.94 0.49 -10.43
CA LYS A 177 -5.73 -0.30 -10.16
C LYS A 177 -5.95 -1.48 -9.21
N LEU A 178 -6.91 -1.38 -8.27
CA LEU A 178 -7.23 -2.47 -7.35
C LEU A 178 -8.48 -3.28 -7.75
N THR A 179 -9.29 -2.83 -8.72
CA THR A 179 -10.61 -3.44 -8.97
C THR A 179 -10.55 -4.89 -9.47
N GLY A 180 -9.47 -5.28 -10.13
CA GLY A 180 -9.24 -6.67 -10.57
C GLY A 180 -8.69 -7.61 -9.49
N THR A 181 -8.52 -7.14 -8.25
CA THR A 181 -7.98 -7.97 -7.17
C THR A 181 -8.90 -9.13 -6.84
N THR A 182 -8.35 -10.34 -6.81
CA THR A 182 -9.09 -11.57 -6.44
C THR A 182 -8.74 -12.04 -5.03
N PHE A 183 -7.46 -12.02 -4.69
CA PHE A 183 -6.92 -12.43 -3.39
C PHE A 183 -5.86 -11.47 -2.91
N ILE A 184 -5.67 -11.43 -1.60
CA ILE A 184 -4.58 -10.72 -0.94
C ILE A 184 -3.96 -11.65 0.09
N GLN A 185 -2.64 -11.82 0.08
CA GLN A 185 -1.91 -12.46 1.16
C GLN A 185 -1.28 -11.41 2.06
N ARG A 186 -1.31 -11.60 3.38
CA ARG A 186 -0.46 -10.94 4.36
C ARG A 186 0.61 -11.92 4.79
N VAL A 187 1.87 -11.62 4.50
CA VAL A 187 3.04 -12.47 4.77
C VAL A 187 4.17 -11.66 5.37
N ASN A 188 5.27 -12.30 5.74
CA ASN A 188 6.49 -11.64 6.24
C ASN A 188 6.22 -10.68 7.40
N THR A 189 5.31 -11.04 8.29
CA THR A 189 4.86 -10.20 9.38
C THR A 189 5.94 -10.04 10.45
N PHE A 190 5.99 -8.85 11.06
CA PHE A 190 6.80 -8.56 12.23
C PHE A 190 5.97 -7.70 13.21
N GLY A 191 5.93 -8.07 14.49
CA GLY A 191 5.17 -7.35 15.51
C GLY A 191 3.65 -7.43 15.35
N GLY A 192 2.96 -6.45 15.91
CA GLY A 192 1.51 -6.28 15.76
C GLY A 192 0.64 -7.12 16.71
N LEU A 193 1.20 -7.98 17.58
CA LEU A 193 0.42 -8.72 18.55
C LEU A 193 -0.18 -7.78 19.61
N ALA A 194 -1.35 -8.13 20.12
CA ALA A 194 -1.93 -7.45 21.27
C ALA A 194 -0.97 -7.51 22.48
N PRO A 195 -0.89 -6.43 23.29
CA PRO A 195 -0.02 -6.47 24.47
C PRO A 195 -0.56 -7.46 25.52
N ALA A 196 0.35 -8.03 26.29
CA ALA A 196 0.00 -8.99 27.35
C ALA A 196 -0.63 -8.33 28.59
N THR A 197 -0.56 -7.01 28.71
CA THR A 197 -1.03 -6.25 29.88
C THR A 197 -1.90 -5.07 29.47
N GLY A 198 -2.73 -4.57 30.41
CA GLY A 198 -3.60 -3.39 30.18
C GLY A 198 -5.02 -3.73 29.76
N CYS A 199 -5.39 -5.04 29.76
CA CYS A 199 -6.74 -5.52 29.58
C CYS A 199 -6.93 -6.82 30.39
N ALA A 200 -6.98 -6.69 31.73
CA ALA A 200 -7.01 -7.82 32.68
C ALA A 200 -8.23 -7.81 33.60
N LYS A 201 -9.00 -6.74 33.61
CA LYS A 201 -10.17 -6.55 34.48
C LYS A 201 -11.20 -5.62 33.84
N PRO A 202 -12.47 -5.63 34.28
CA PRO A 202 -13.54 -4.81 33.71
C PRO A 202 -13.25 -3.30 33.65
N GLU A 203 -12.46 -2.77 34.60
CA GLU A 203 -12.10 -1.35 34.62
C GLU A 203 -11.15 -0.95 33.48
N ASP A 204 -10.53 -1.93 32.83
CA ASP A 204 -9.66 -1.71 31.68
C ASP A 204 -10.43 -1.54 30.35
N ILE A 205 -11.77 -1.79 30.35
CA ILE A 205 -12.60 -1.67 29.14
C ILE A 205 -12.46 -0.25 28.57
N GLY A 206 -12.17 -0.20 27.26
CA GLY A 206 -11.91 1.04 26.55
C GLY A 206 -10.43 1.43 26.44
N ASN A 207 -9.52 0.80 27.21
CA ASN A 207 -8.08 0.97 27.02
C ASN A 207 -7.69 0.59 25.59
N LYS A 208 -6.84 1.39 24.97
CA LYS A 208 -6.37 1.16 23.59
C LYS A 208 -4.88 0.87 23.56
N ALA A 209 -4.49 0.03 22.60
CA ALA A 209 -3.10 -0.28 22.32
C ALA A 209 -2.86 -0.20 20.81
N PHE A 210 -1.80 0.50 20.40
CA PHE A 210 -1.39 0.68 19.00
C PHE A 210 -0.06 -0.03 18.79
N MET A 211 -0.14 -1.28 18.33
CA MET A 211 1.02 -2.17 18.24
C MET A 211 1.66 -2.06 16.86
N THR A 212 2.89 -1.56 16.81
CA THR A 212 3.63 -1.42 15.56
C THR A 212 3.78 -2.76 14.86
N TYR A 213 3.60 -2.78 13.55
CA TYR A 213 3.84 -3.96 12.73
C TYR A 213 4.34 -3.59 11.33
N THR A 214 5.01 -4.54 10.72
CA THR A 214 5.29 -4.56 9.28
C THR A 214 4.79 -5.87 8.67
N ALA A 215 4.48 -5.84 7.38
CA ALA A 215 4.06 -7.01 6.63
C ALA A 215 4.24 -6.76 5.13
N ASP A 216 4.31 -7.82 4.35
CA ASP A 216 4.12 -7.73 2.91
C ASP A 216 2.67 -8.10 2.57
N TYR A 217 2.04 -7.28 1.74
CA TYR A 217 0.75 -7.58 1.14
C TYR A 217 0.93 -7.86 -0.34
N VAL A 218 0.59 -9.08 -0.74
CA VAL A 218 0.71 -9.57 -2.11
C VAL A 218 -0.68 -9.64 -2.71
N PHE A 219 -0.93 -8.86 -3.75
CA PHE A 219 -2.22 -8.75 -4.43
C PHE A 219 -2.22 -9.59 -5.69
N TYR A 220 -3.29 -10.36 -5.88
CA TYR A 220 -3.49 -11.26 -7.00
C TYR A 220 -4.67 -10.83 -7.84
N LYS A 221 -4.58 -11.03 -9.16
CA LYS A 221 -5.65 -10.88 -10.16
C LYS A 221 -5.80 -12.17 -10.98
N ARG A 222 -6.82 -12.26 -11.81
CA ARG A 222 -6.94 -13.36 -12.77
C ARG A 222 -5.84 -13.25 -13.83
N ALA A 223 -5.18 -14.35 -14.14
CA ALA A 223 -4.10 -14.42 -15.13
C ALA A 223 -4.58 -14.11 -16.56
N ASP A 224 -5.87 -14.35 -16.86
CA ASP A 224 -6.50 -14.19 -18.18
C ASP A 224 -7.09 -12.77 -18.43
N GLU A 225 -7.08 -11.88 -17.46
CA GLU A 225 -7.59 -10.51 -17.60
C GLU A 225 -6.64 -9.57 -18.37
N ASP A 226 -5.34 -9.83 -18.37
CA ASP A 226 -4.35 -9.01 -19.10
C ASP A 226 -4.47 -9.14 -20.63
N GLU A 227 -4.95 -10.29 -21.14
CA GLU A 227 -5.13 -10.50 -22.58
C GLU A 227 -6.37 -9.76 -23.13
N ARG A 228 -7.40 -9.55 -22.32
CA ARG A 228 -8.66 -8.90 -22.74
C ARG A 228 -8.60 -7.38 -22.78
N ASN A 229 -7.68 -6.76 -22.06
CA ASN A 229 -7.50 -5.30 -22.02
C ASN A 229 -6.51 -4.76 -23.07
N LYS A 230 -6.01 -5.62 -23.97
CA LYS A 230 -5.06 -5.22 -25.03
C LYS A 230 -5.75 -4.89 -26.38
N TYR A 231 -7.10 -4.92 -26.44
CA TYR A 231 -7.86 -4.64 -27.68
C TYR A 231 -8.91 -3.55 -27.48
#